data_da41e2095502db8d73e347c0931c9a03
#
_entry.id   da41e2095502db8d73e347c0931c9a03
#
_cell.length_a   1.000
_cell.length_b   1.000
_cell.length_c   1.000
_cell.angle_alpha   90.00
_cell.angle_beta   90.00
_cell.angle_gamma   90.00
#
_symmetry.space_group_name_H-M   'P 1'
#
loop_
_entity.id
_entity.type
_entity.pdbx_description
1 polymer ?
#
loop_
_entity_poly.entity_id
_entity_poly.type
_entity_poly.pdbx_seq_one_letter_code
_entity_poly.pdbx_strand_id
1 'polypeptide(L)'
;MITLRTIQREDLLKCSLCGEAPCTAACGKLDPAALLRSCWLDNEKAAAAALPDHNPCANCQAPCEAACVHPGQVPIRSLLNRLREQVRPNLDVPAPADTSRLRTELCGIPLENPFLLSSSVVASSYEMCARAFEAGWAGACFKTVCSFDIHEASPRFSAITGDNGTIIGFKNIEQLSDHSVAENMEIFRRLKKNYPTKFILASIMGQNEAEWEELSRLCEQNGADAIELNFSCPNMMDDGLGSDIGQVPELVERFTAAARRGAKIPILAKLTPNVATMSPAAEAAKRGGADGIAAINTIKSIIGVNPHTYVSAPAVHGMSAVGGYSGNAVKPIALRFIAELGQNPALKGMHLSAMGGVETWLDALEFILLGAGSIQVTTAVMQYGYRIIDDLKAGLLLYLREKDFSSVNEVRGLALGSVSDTTDVLERDTVIFPRFHREKCIGCGRCVVSCADGGHQAIRLDENRRPVLNGQKCVGCHLCVLVCPQGAITSSRKRISRK
;
A
#
# COMPACT_ATOMS: atom_id res chain seq x y z
N MET A 1 -5.45 10.51 -10.48
CA MET A 1 -5.87 11.75 -9.78
C MET A 1 -4.60 12.53 -9.45
N ILE A 2 -4.39 13.72 -10.04
CA ILE A 2 -3.25 14.57 -9.67
C ILE A 2 -3.69 15.26 -8.39
N THR A 3 -3.21 14.79 -7.25
CA THR A 3 -3.36 15.50 -5.98
C THR A 3 -2.67 16.85 -6.19
N LEU A 4 -3.42 17.95 -6.13
CA LEU A 4 -2.85 19.30 -6.12
C LEU A 4 -2.08 19.44 -4.81
N ARG A 5 -0.79 19.14 -4.85
CA ARG A 5 0.10 19.34 -3.71
C ARG A 5 0.37 20.82 -3.57
N THR A 6 0.00 21.36 -2.45
CA THR A 6 0.18 22.79 -2.12
C THR A 6 1.61 23.06 -1.65
N ILE A 7 2.24 22.06 -1.03
CA ILE A 7 3.62 22.15 -0.53
C ILE A 7 4.60 21.74 -1.63
N GLN A 8 5.66 22.54 -1.82
CA GLN A 8 6.74 22.19 -2.72
C GLN A 8 7.45 20.93 -2.23
N ARG A 9 7.37 19.87 -3.04
CA ARG A 9 7.91 18.54 -2.68
C ARG A 9 9.42 18.57 -2.45
N GLU A 10 10.17 19.42 -3.17
CA GLU A 10 11.62 19.54 -3.03
C GLU A 10 12.05 19.90 -1.62
N ASP A 11 11.35 20.83 -0.96
CA ASP A 11 11.65 21.22 0.42
C ASP A 11 11.25 20.14 1.42
N LEU A 12 10.11 19.48 1.15
CA LEU A 12 9.61 18.38 1.98
C LEU A 12 10.53 17.16 1.92
N LEU A 13 11.07 16.85 0.72
CA LEU A 13 11.98 15.72 0.49
C LEU A 13 13.33 15.85 1.21
N LYS A 14 13.70 17.02 1.72
CA LYS A 14 14.83 17.18 2.63
C LYS A 14 14.58 16.61 4.02
N CYS A 15 13.30 16.40 4.41
CA CYS A 15 12.96 15.83 5.71
C CYS A 15 13.34 14.37 5.78
N SER A 16 14.18 14.00 6.73
CA SER A 16 14.65 12.62 6.93
C SER A 16 13.66 11.75 7.72
N LEU A 17 12.49 12.26 8.09
CA LEU A 17 11.45 11.57 8.87
C LEU A 17 12.00 10.91 10.15
N CYS A 18 12.82 11.65 10.92
CA CYS A 18 13.55 11.16 12.09
C CYS A 18 12.67 10.43 13.10
N GLY A 19 13.20 9.38 13.73
CA GLY A 19 12.53 8.61 14.78
C GLY A 19 12.36 9.45 16.06
N GLU A 20 13.45 9.87 16.67
CA GLU A 20 13.49 10.84 17.78
C GLU A 20 13.80 12.21 17.19
N ALA A 21 12.74 12.95 16.81
CA ALA A 21 12.85 14.14 16.00
C ALA A 21 13.36 15.35 16.81
N PRO A 22 14.61 15.81 16.62
CA PRO A 22 15.15 16.97 17.35
C PRO A 22 14.34 18.26 17.10
N CYS A 23 13.75 18.39 15.91
CA CYS A 23 12.89 19.53 15.58
C CYS A 23 11.62 19.59 16.46
N THR A 24 11.04 18.46 16.81
CA THR A 24 9.88 18.38 17.71
C THR A 24 10.30 18.72 19.14
N ALA A 25 11.40 18.13 19.61
CA ALA A 25 11.94 18.42 20.96
C ALA A 25 12.27 19.92 21.12
N ALA A 26 12.88 20.55 20.12
CA ALA A 26 13.24 21.97 20.16
C ALA A 26 12.03 22.90 19.99
N CYS A 27 10.97 22.50 19.32
CA CYS A 27 9.80 23.35 19.06
C CYS A 27 8.98 23.62 20.34
N GLY A 28 8.69 22.60 21.14
CA GLY A 28 7.92 22.70 22.38
C GLY A 28 6.47 23.21 22.25
N LYS A 29 6.01 23.55 21.04
CA LYS A 29 4.67 24.10 20.76
C LYS A 29 3.86 23.27 19.77
N LEU A 30 4.55 22.59 18.84
CA LEU A 30 3.98 21.72 17.81
C LEU A 30 4.80 20.44 17.75
N ASP A 31 4.28 19.46 17.00
CA ASP A 31 5.07 18.32 16.50
C ASP A 31 5.38 18.52 15.00
N PRO A 32 6.46 19.26 14.64
CA PRO A 32 6.83 19.45 13.25
C PRO A 32 7.10 18.16 12.51
N ALA A 33 7.68 17.17 13.18
CA ALA A 33 8.01 15.89 12.54
C ALA A 33 6.76 15.12 12.13
N ALA A 34 5.73 15.07 12.97
CA ALA A 34 4.46 14.44 12.62
C ALA A 34 3.76 15.20 11.49
N LEU A 35 3.71 16.55 11.55
CA LEU A 35 3.08 17.36 10.52
C LEU A 35 3.78 17.21 9.16
N LEU A 36 5.11 17.19 9.12
CA LEU A 36 5.88 16.98 7.90
C LEU A 36 5.73 15.54 7.38
N ARG A 37 5.67 14.54 8.26
CA ARG A 37 5.41 13.14 7.86
C ARG A 37 4.03 13.01 7.20
N SER A 38 3.01 13.65 7.77
CA SER A 38 1.68 13.66 7.15
C SER A 38 1.72 14.27 5.74
N CYS A 39 2.44 15.38 5.55
CA CYS A 39 2.64 15.96 4.22
C CYS A 39 3.42 15.03 3.28
N TRP A 40 4.44 14.35 3.79
CA TRP A 40 5.21 13.35 3.04
C TRP A 40 4.33 12.22 2.50
N LEU A 41 3.41 11.75 3.33
CA LEU A 41 2.45 10.68 3.04
C LEU A 41 1.16 11.18 2.34
N ASP A 42 1.25 12.31 1.63
CA ASP A 42 0.14 12.91 0.87
C ASP A 42 -1.10 13.27 1.70
N ASN A 43 -0.89 13.63 2.96
CA ASN A 43 -1.95 13.94 3.91
C ASN A 43 -1.87 15.39 4.42
N GLU A 44 -1.67 16.37 3.49
CA GLU A 44 -1.56 17.79 3.81
C GLU A 44 -2.80 18.34 4.55
N LYS A 45 -3.98 17.85 4.19
CA LYS A 45 -5.24 18.26 4.84
C LYS A 45 -5.28 17.86 6.32
N ALA A 46 -4.88 16.64 6.66
CA ALA A 46 -4.82 16.20 8.04
C ALA A 46 -3.74 16.96 8.82
N ALA A 47 -2.58 17.20 8.23
CA ALA A 47 -1.54 18.05 8.82
C ALA A 47 -2.07 19.47 9.09
N ALA A 48 -2.77 20.08 8.14
CA ALA A 48 -3.37 21.41 8.31
C ALA A 48 -4.48 21.44 9.36
N ALA A 49 -5.31 20.39 9.43
CA ALA A 49 -6.35 20.25 10.43
C ALA A 49 -5.81 20.08 11.86
N ALA A 50 -4.63 19.48 12.02
CA ALA A 50 -3.96 19.33 13.30
C ALA A 50 -3.26 20.61 13.81
N LEU A 51 -3.13 21.66 13.00
CA LEU A 51 -2.57 22.94 13.44
C LEU A 51 -3.55 23.66 14.40
N PRO A 52 -3.06 24.29 15.49
CA PRO A 52 -3.90 25.07 16.40
C PRO A 52 -4.44 26.33 15.71
N ASP A 53 -5.50 26.96 16.24
CA ASP A 53 -6.11 28.15 15.64
C ASP A 53 -5.18 29.36 15.62
N HIS A 54 -4.46 29.58 16.74
CA HIS A 54 -3.40 30.59 16.77
C HIS A 54 -2.16 30.12 16.00
N ASN A 55 -1.39 31.03 15.45
CA ASN A 55 -0.15 30.71 14.75
C ASN A 55 1.07 30.76 15.68
N PRO A 56 1.56 29.62 16.22
CA PRO A 56 2.73 29.62 17.10
C PRO A 56 4.03 29.91 16.37
N CYS A 57 4.04 29.92 15.03
CA CYS A 57 5.20 30.19 14.18
C CYS A 57 5.32 31.67 13.75
N ALA A 58 4.31 32.52 13.98
CA ALA A 58 4.28 33.90 13.49
C ALA A 58 5.51 34.74 13.92
N ASN A 59 5.83 34.71 15.22
CA ASN A 59 6.97 35.46 15.81
C ASN A 59 8.03 34.50 16.40
N CYS A 60 8.13 33.29 15.84
CA CYS A 60 9.03 32.26 16.33
C CYS A 60 10.43 32.41 15.71
N GLN A 61 11.48 32.15 16.48
CA GLN A 61 12.87 32.13 16.00
C GLN A 61 13.25 30.82 15.30
N ALA A 62 12.27 29.94 15.02
CA ALA A 62 12.43 28.67 14.37
C ALA A 62 13.48 27.72 15.02
N PRO A 63 13.42 27.45 16.33
CA PRO A 63 14.37 26.54 16.98
C PRO A 63 14.29 25.10 16.36
N CYS A 64 13.15 24.72 15.81
CA CYS A 64 12.99 23.46 15.09
C CYS A 64 13.87 23.36 13.84
N GLU A 65 14.10 24.45 13.11
CA GLU A 65 15.00 24.48 11.95
C GLU A 65 16.46 24.42 12.38
N ALA A 66 16.82 25.15 13.44
CA ALA A 66 18.18 25.13 14.01
C ALA A 66 18.57 23.74 14.55
N ALA A 67 17.59 22.99 15.07
CA ALA A 67 17.79 21.62 15.57
C ALA A 67 17.70 20.53 14.47
N CYS A 68 17.39 20.91 13.23
CA CYS A 68 17.26 19.95 12.13
C CYS A 68 18.60 19.29 11.82
N VAL A 69 18.65 17.95 11.81
CA VAL A 69 19.87 17.17 11.53
C VAL A 69 20.23 17.10 10.05
N HIS A 70 19.31 17.46 9.16
CA HIS A 70 19.59 17.46 7.72
C HIS A 70 20.55 18.59 7.34
N PRO A 71 21.68 18.31 6.63
CA PRO A 71 22.70 19.33 6.31
C PRO A 71 22.17 20.58 5.58
N GLY A 72 21.14 20.40 4.74
CA GLY A 72 20.51 21.50 3.98
C GLY A 72 19.37 22.20 4.72
N GLN A 73 19.16 21.91 5.99
CA GLN A 73 18.06 22.37 6.84
C GLN A 73 16.69 22.39 6.14
N VAL A 74 15.69 21.78 6.75
CA VAL A 74 14.31 21.80 6.25
C VAL A 74 13.68 23.13 6.62
N PRO A 75 13.05 23.89 5.70
CA PRO A 75 12.40 25.16 6.01
C PRO A 75 11.05 24.93 6.70
N ILE A 76 11.08 24.35 7.90
CA ILE A 76 9.93 23.84 8.65
C ILE A 76 8.88 24.93 8.88
N ARG A 77 9.31 26.12 9.35
CA ARG A 77 8.41 27.25 9.59
C ARG A 77 7.69 27.70 8.32
N SER A 78 8.39 27.76 7.21
CA SER A 78 7.81 28.11 5.92
C SER A 78 6.78 27.08 5.46
N LEU A 79 7.10 25.79 5.59
CA LEU A 79 6.18 24.70 5.22
C LEU A 79 4.92 24.71 6.08
N LEU A 80 5.05 24.90 7.41
CA LEU A 80 3.90 24.96 8.32
C LEU A 80 3.03 26.22 8.10
N ASN A 81 3.64 27.36 7.77
CA ASN A 81 2.88 28.55 7.40
C ASN A 81 2.11 28.36 6.09
N ARG A 82 2.69 27.70 5.09
CA ARG A 82 1.96 27.34 3.84
C ARG A 82 0.77 26.41 4.10
N LEU A 83 0.91 25.41 4.97
CA LEU A 83 -0.22 24.59 5.39
C LEU A 83 -1.35 25.44 5.97
N ARG A 84 -1.01 26.40 6.82
CA ARG A 84 -1.96 27.28 7.46
C ARG A 84 -2.65 28.22 6.48
N GLU A 85 -1.90 28.81 5.55
CA GLU A 85 -2.40 29.86 4.66
C GLU A 85 -3.10 29.29 3.41
N GLN A 86 -2.67 28.15 2.91
CA GLN A 86 -3.11 27.64 1.62
C GLN A 86 -3.95 26.36 1.71
N VAL A 87 -3.78 25.56 2.75
CA VAL A 87 -4.53 24.30 2.92
C VAL A 87 -5.68 24.46 3.92
N ARG A 88 -5.39 24.98 5.10
CA ARG A 88 -6.36 25.10 6.19
C ARG A 88 -7.63 25.89 5.85
N PRO A 89 -7.59 27.03 5.12
CA PRO A 89 -8.80 27.75 4.76
C PRO A 89 -9.77 26.97 3.85
N ASN A 90 -9.26 25.92 3.19
CA ASN A 90 -10.02 25.08 2.28
C ASN A 90 -10.46 23.73 2.94
N LEU A 91 -10.38 23.64 4.26
CA LEU A 91 -10.89 22.46 4.98
C LEU A 91 -12.39 22.65 5.27
N ASP A 92 -13.18 21.72 4.74
CA ASP A 92 -14.63 21.72 4.96
C ASP A 92 -15.00 21.20 6.36
N VAL A 93 -14.08 20.51 7.02
CA VAL A 93 -14.32 19.87 8.32
C VAL A 93 -13.10 19.98 9.25
N PRO A 94 -13.29 20.17 10.58
CA PRO A 94 -12.20 20.16 11.54
C PRO A 94 -11.57 18.77 11.67
N ALA A 95 -10.38 18.71 12.29
CA ALA A 95 -9.74 17.44 12.60
C ALA A 95 -10.67 16.54 13.41
N PRO A 96 -10.90 15.29 12.97
CA PRO A 96 -11.83 14.41 13.64
C PRO A 96 -11.23 13.84 14.93
N ALA A 97 -11.93 14.02 16.06
CA ALA A 97 -11.61 13.35 17.31
C ALA A 97 -12.19 11.94 17.39
N ASP A 98 -13.34 11.71 16.74
CA ASP A 98 -14.03 10.41 16.73
C ASP A 98 -13.59 9.55 15.54
N THR A 99 -13.06 8.37 15.85
CA THR A 99 -12.60 7.36 14.88
C THR A 99 -13.65 6.28 14.59
N SER A 100 -14.86 6.38 15.12
CA SER A 100 -15.90 5.36 14.99
C SER A 100 -16.25 5.02 13.53
N ARG A 101 -16.14 6.00 12.61
CA ARG A 101 -16.37 5.80 11.17
C ARG A 101 -15.39 4.83 10.51
N LEU A 102 -14.24 4.55 11.16
CA LEU A 102 -13.24 3.59 10.68
C LEU A 102 -13.52 2.16 11.12
N ARG A 103 -14.48 1.94 12.04
CA ARG A 103 -14.81 0.60 12.49
C ARG A 103 -15.32 -0.25 11.35
N THR A 104 -14.81 -1.48 11.29
CA THR A 104 -15.16 -2.49 10.29
C THR A 104 -15.12 -3.87 10.93
N GLU A 105 -15.10 -4.92 10.12
CA GLU A 105 -14.98 -6.29 10.58
C GLU A 105 -14.08 -7.10 9.65
N LEU A 106 -13.50 -8.18 10.16
CA LEU A 106 -12.85 -9.21 9.38
C LEU A 106 -13.57 -10.54 9.63
N CYS A 107 -14.23 -11.07 8.61
CA CYS A 107 -15.04 -12.29 8.70
C CYS A 107 -16.02 -12.29 9.89
N GLY A 108 -16.69 -11.15 10.16
CA GLY A 108 -17.64 -10.98 11.26
C GLY A 108 -17.03 -10.62 12.62
N ILE A 109 -15.71 -10.58 12.75
CA ILE A 109 -15.01 -10.16 13.98
C ILE A 109 -14.71 -8.66 13.91
N PRO A 110 -15.16 -7.86 14.90
CA PRO A 110 -15.01 -6.41 14.89
C PRO A 110 -13.54 -5.96 14.86
N LEU A 111 -13.26 -4.94 14.06
CA LEU A 111 -12.00 -4.20 14.01
C LEU A 111 -12.23 -2.73 14.35
N GLU A 112 -11.34 -2.12 15.13
CA GLU A 112 -11.42 -0.69 15.47
C GLU A 112 -11.10 0.23 14.28
N ASN A 113 -10.37 -0.27 13.30
CA ASN A 113 -10.06 0.36 12.01
C ASN A 113 -9.64 -0.73 11.00
N PRO A 114 -9.58 -0.45 9.68
CA PRO A 114 -9.30 -1.48 8.68
C PRO A 114 -7.83 -1.90 8.57
N PHE A 115 -6.91 -1.37 9.37
CA PHE A 115 -5.47 -1.53 9.19
C PHE A 115 -4.88 -2.61 10.08
N LEU A 116 -4.21 -3.58 9.46
CA LEU A 116 -3.46 -4.67 10.10
C LEU A 116 -2.00 -4.66 9.64
N LEU A 117 -1.09 -5.14 10.47
CA LEU A 117 0.23 -5.54 9.98
C LEU A 117 0.09 -6.79 9.11
N SER A 118 0.85 -6.88 8.02
CA SER A 118 0.90 -8.09 7.20
C SER A 118 1.90 -9.10 7.75
N SER A 119 1.69 -10.38 7.46
CA SER A 119 2.59 -11.47 7.79
C SER A 119 3.99 -11.26 7.21
N SER A 120 4.92 -10.84 8.07
CA SER A 120 6.29 -10.48 7.70
C SER A 120 7.13 -10.17 8.95
N VAL A 121 8.36 -9.69 8.74
CA VAL A 121 9.26 -9.25 9.82
C VAL A 121 8.68 -8.18 10.74
N VAL A 122 7.71 -7.37 10.29
CA VAL A 122 7.10 -6.31 11.12
C VAL A 122 6.14 -6.85 12.19
N ALA A 123 5.82 -8.14 12.15
CA ALA A 123 4.93 -8.82 13.10
C ALA A 123 5.48 -10.20 13.45
N SER A 124 6.76 -10.29 13.85
CA SER A 124 7.46 -11.55 14.11
C SER A 124 7.72 -11.82 15.59
N SER A 125 7.47 -10.86 16.49
CA SER A 125 7.65 -11.03 17.94
C SER A 125 6.53 -10.40 18.74
N TYR A 126 6.46 -10.78 20.03
CA TYR A 126 5.53 -10.16 20.98
C TYR A 126 5.73 -8.64 21.06
N GLU A 127 6.97 -8.19 21.22
CA GLU A 127 7.34 -6.80 21.42
C GLU A 127 6.99 -5.93 20.19
N MET A 128 7.17 -6.49 19.00
CA MET A 128 6.81 -5.82 17.74
C MET A 128 5.30 -5.62 17.62
N CYS A 129 4.53 -6.68 17.84
CA CYS A 129 3.06 -6.60 17.83
C CYS A 129 2.52 -5.68 18.92
N ALA A 130 3.05 -5.76 20.15
CA ALA A 130 2.67 -4.90 21.26
C ALA A 130 2.85 -3.40 20.90
N ARG A 131 4.03 -3.02 20.41
CA ARG A 131 4.32 -1.64 19.95
C ARG A 131 3.39 -1.19 18.84
N ALA A 132 3.04 -2.09 17.91
CA ALA A 132 2.08 -1.76 16.85
C ALA A 132 0.67 -1.53 17.41
N PHE A 133 0.23 -2.36 18.33
CA PHE A 133 -1.08 -2.23 18.98
C PHE A 133 -1.18 -0.93 19.80
N GLU A 134 -0.12 -0.58 20.53
CA GLU A 134 0.00 0.70 21.26
C GLU A 134 0.02 1.91 20.31
N ALA A 135 0.61 1.78 19.12
CA ALA A 135 0.55 2.81 18.09
C ALA A 135 -0.84 2.98 17.46
N GLY A 136 -1.77 2.01 17.63
CA GLY A 136 -3.16 2.11 17.16
C GLY A 136 -3.50 1.24 15.95
N TRP A 137 -2.66 0.24 15.61
CA TRP A 137 -3.03 -0.80 14.64
C TRP A 137 -4.17 -1.66 15.21
N ALA A 138 -5.15 -2.01 14.39
CA ALA A 138 -6.29 -2.83 14.82
C ALA A 138 -5.90 -4.27 15.13
N GLY A 139 -4.82 -4.76 14.51
CA GLY A 139 -4.32 -6.10 14.70
C GLY A 139 -3.05 -6.36 13.88
N ALA A 140 -2.62 -7.61 13.90
CA ALA A 140 -1.46 -8.07 13.17
C ALA A 140 -1.68 -9.46 12.59
N CYS A 141 -1.29 -9.65 11.32
CA CYS A 141 -1.01 -10.95 10.76
C CYS A 141 0.43 -11.32 11.12
N PHE A 142 0.59 -12.35 11.94
CA PHE A 142 1.88 -12.75 12.47
C PHE A 142 2.76 -13.40 11.38
N LYS A 143 4.10 -13.31 11.50
CA LYS A 143 5.03 -13.98 10.57
C LYS A 143 4.72 -15.46 10.50
N THR A 144 4.66 -16.03 9.30
CA THR A 144 4.15 -17.37 9.04
C THR A 144 4.82 -18.45 9.89
N VAL A 145 4.04 -19.16 10.68
CA VAL A 145 4.45 -20.27 11.53
C VAL A 145 4.50 -21.55 10.71
N CYS A 146 5.55 -22.34 10.88
CA CYS A 146 5.71 -23.66 10.26
C CYS A 146 6.33 -24.65 11.27
N SER A 147 6.26 -25.96 10.94
CA SER A 147 6.79 -27.06 11.76
C SER A 147 8.20 -27.48 11.39
N PHE A 148 8.77 -26.92 10.33
CA PHE A 148 10.10 -27.23 9.82
C PHE A 148 11.08 -26.07 10.08
N ASP A 149 12.38 -26.39 10.12
CA ASP A 149 13.43 -25.44 10.43
C ASP A 149 13.64 -24.42 9.32
N ILE A 150 13.79 -23.16 9.71
CA ILE A 150 14.05 -22.03 8.82
C ILE A 150 15.46 -21.49 9.05
N HIS A 151 16.22 -21.38 7.96
CA HIS A 151 17.55 -20.80 7.96
C HIS A 151 17.62 -19.59 7.01
N GLU A 152 17.64 -18.41 7.60
CA GLU A 152 17.62 -17.17 6.83
C GLU A 152 19.00 -16.81 6.27
N ALA A 153 19.02 -16.40 5.00
CA ALA A 153 20.23 -15.85 4.37
C ALA A 153 20.55 -14.43 4.88
N SER A 154 21.80 -13.99 4.71
CA SER A 154 22.24 -12.63 5.06
C SER A 154 23.25 -12.10 4.02
N PRO A 155 23.02 -10.87 3.47
CA PRO A 155 21.88 -9.98 3.65
C PRO A 155 20.59 -10.46 2.94
N ARG A 156 19.41 -10.00 3.39
CA ARG A 156 18.09 -10.45 2.90
C ARG A 156 17.30 -9.42 2.12
N PHE A 157 17.66 -8.15 2.24
CA PHE A 157 16.90 -7.05 1.68
C PHE A 157 17.70 -6.24 0.68
N SER A 158 17.03 -5.72 -0.33
CA SER A 158 17.54 -4.73 -1.26
C SER A 158 16.41 -3.85 -1.79
N ALA A 159 16.74 -2.67 -2.34
CA ALA A 159 15.75 -1.73 -2.82
C ALA A 159 16.16 -1.06 -4.13
N ILE A 160 15.16 -0.65 -4.91
CA ILE A 160 15.31 0.35 -5.98
C ILE A 160 14.95 1.70 -5.39
N THR A 161 15.85 2.66 -5.49
CA THR A 161 15.66 4.02 -5.00
C THR A 161 15.53 5.01 -6.15
N GLY A 162 14.70 6.03 -5.96
CA GLY A 162 14.66 7.20 -6.84
C GLY A 162 15.84 8.14 -6.58
N ASP A 163 15.99 9.16 -7.42
CA ASP A 163 17.09 10.16 -7.37
C ASP A 163 17.21 10.89 -6.02
N ASN A 164 16.13 10.96 -5.27
CA ASN A 164 16.04 11.59 -3.95
C ASN A 164 16.20 10.61 -2.78
N GLY A 165 16.61 9.37 -3.03
CA GLY A 165 16.77 8.33 -2.03
C GLY A 165 15.48 7.68 -1.53
N THR A 166 14.29 8.04 -2.07
CA THR A 166 13.05 7.35 -1.74
C THR A 166 13.03 5.94 -2.32
N ILE A 167 12.59 4.98 -1.53
CA ILE A 167 12.45 3.59 -1.99
C ILE A 167 11.22 3.49 -2.90
N ILE A 168 11.44 3.07 -4.15
CA ILE A 168 10.37 2.84 -5.14
C ILE A 168 9.86 1.41 -5.03
N GLY A 169 10.80 0.46 -4.92
CA GLY A 169 10.50 -0.95 -4.82
C GLY A 169 11.47 -1.64 -3.88
N PHE A 170 11.03 -2.71 -3.26
CA PHE A 170 11.74 -3.43 -2.20
C PHE A 170 11.77 -4.90 -2.53
N LYS A 171 12.96 -5.51 -2.47
CA LYS A 171 13.14 -6.95 -2.66
C LYS A 171 13.56 -7.63 -1.38
N ASN A 172 12.99 -8.79 -1.10
CA ASN A 172 13.39 -9.66 -0.02
C ASN A 172 13.59 -11.10 -0.49
N ILE A 173 14.41 -11.83 0.24
CA ILE A 173 14.59 -13.28 0.17
C ILE A 173 14.26 -13.91 1.53
N GLU A 174 13.41 -13.25 2.31
CA GLU A 174 12.90 -13.72 3.60
C GLU A 174 12.07 -14.98 3.44
N GLN A 175 12.17 -15.87 4.40
CA GLN A 175 11.37 -17.08 4.51
C GLN A 175 10.26 -16.91 5.58
N LEU A 176 10.11 -17.88 6.45
CA LEU A 176 9.05 -17.95 7.44
C LEU A 176 9.58 -17.60 8.86
N SER A 177 8.79 -17.84 9.90
CA SER A 177 9.21 -17.63 11.28
C SER A 177 10.35 -18.60 11.65
N ASP A 178 11.38 -18.07 12.28
CA ASP A 178 12.52 -18.81 12.85
C ASP A 178 12.29 -19.24 14.33
N HIS A 179 11.13 -18.89 14.88
CA HIS A 179 10.67 -19.38 16.18
C HIS A 179 9.99 -20.74 16.03
N SER A 180 10.16 -21.61 17.02
CA SER A 180 9.43 -22.88 17.11
C SER A 180 7.91 -22.65 17.20
N VAL A 181 7.13 -23.67 16.84
CA VAL A 181 5.67 -23.64 16.98
C VAL A 181 5.26 -23.28 18.42
N ALA A 182 5.92 -23.88 19.42
CA ALA A 182 5.62 -23.64 20.83
C ALA A 182 5.85 -22.18 21.25
N GLU A 183 6.95 -21.56 20.82
CA GLU A 183 7.24 -20.13 21.06
C GLU A 183 6.19 -19.23 20.40
N ASN A 184 5.84 -19.50 19.16
CA ASN A 184 4.80 -18.75 18.46
C ASN A 184 3.43 -18.85 19.18
N MET A 185 3.05 -20.04 19.65
CA MET A 185 1.81 -20.23 20.41
C MET A 185 1.82 -19.47 21.74
N GLU A 186 2.96 -19.42 22.43
CA GLU A 186 3.12 -18.61 23.64
C GLU A 186 2.97 -17.11 23.35
N ILE A 187 3.53 -16.63 22.24
CA ILE A 187 3.37 -15.23 21.80
C ILE A 187 1.89 -14.92 21.59
N PHE A 188 1.13 -15.76 20.90
CA PHE A 188 -0.32 -15.52 20.67
C PHE A 188 -1.09 -15.46 21.99
N ARG A 189 -0.86 -16.38 22.92
CA ARG A 189 -1.48 -16.36 24.25
C ARG A 189 -1.20 -15.07 25.01
N ARG A 190 0.07 -14.62 25.02
CA ARG A 190 0.49 -13.38 25.67
C ARG A 190 -0.13 -12.15 25.01
N LEU A 191 -0.14 -12.09 23.69
CA LEU A 191 -0.77 -10.99 22.95
C LEU A 191 -2.26 -10.92 23.24
N LYS A 192 -2.99 -12.03 23.15
CA LYS A 192 -4.42 -12.05 23.40
C LYS A 192 -4.78 -11.71 24.85
N LYS A 193 -3.97 -12.15 25.80
CA LYS A 193 -4.14 -11.81 27.22
C LYS A 193 -3.95 -10.30 27.48
N ASN A 194 -2.91 -9.70 26.91
CA ASN A 194 -2.54 -8.31 27.21
C ASN A 194 -3.27 -7.29 26.31
N TYR A 195 -3.70 -7.71 25.12
CA TYR A 195 -4.40 -6.88 24.13
C TYR A 195 -5.70 -7.59 23.65
N PRO A 196 -6.69 -7.82 24.53
CA PRO A 196 -7.85 -8.67 24.22
C PRO A 196 -8.73 -8.14 23.09
N THR A 197 -8.70 -6.84 22.80
CA THR A 197 -9.47 -6.20 21.73
C THR A 197 -8.76 -6.17 20.38
N LYS A 198 -7.46 -6.49 20.35
CA LYS A 198 -6.66 -6.48 19.12
C LYS A 198 -6.80 -7.81 18.39
N PHE A 199 -6.81 -7.71 17.06
CA PHE A 199 -7.01 -8.85 16.19
C PHE A 199 -5.69 -9.58 15.93
N ILE A 200 -5.66 -10.88 16.23
CA ILE A 200 -4.50 -11.75 16.00
C ILE A 200 -4.84 -12.68 14.83
N LEU A 201 -4.20 -12.42 13.68
CA LEU A 201 -4.28 -13.27 12.49
C LEU A 201 -3.03 -14.16 12.46
N ALA A 202 -3.19 -15.47 12.68
CA ALA A 202 -2.09 -16.41 12.66
C ALA A 202 -1.82 -16.87 11.23
N SER A 203 -0.70 -16.46 10.64
CA SER A 203 -0.27 -17.00 9.34
C SER A 203 0.45 -18.33 9.56
N ILE A 204 0.07 -19.36 8.78
CA ILE A 204 0.63 -20.70 8.89
C ILE A 204 1.01 -21.29 7.53
N MET A 205 1.94 -22.25 7.54
CA MET A 205 2.31 -23.08 6.39
C MET A 205 2.64 -24.49 6.86
N GLY A 206 2.00 -25.48 6.26
CA GLY A 206 2.27 -26.90 6.46
C GLY A 206 2.76 -27.56 5.18
N GLN A 207 3.47 -28.68 5.28
CA GLN A 207 3.97 -29.48 4.15
C GLN A 207 2.94 -30.52 3.67
N ASN A 208 2.02 -30.92 4.55
CA ASN A 208 1.02 -31.94 4.30
C ASN A 208 -0.29 -31.65 5.07
N GLU A 209 -1.36 -32.34 4.75
CA GLU A 209 -2.67 -32.10 5.35
C GLU A 209 -2.68 -32.17 6.87
N ALA A 210 -1.93 -33.10 7.45
CA ALA A 210 -1.88 -33.28 8.90
C ALA A 210 -1.24 -32.06 9.60
N GLU A 211 -0.21 -31.47 9.00
CA GLU A 211 0.41 -30.24 9.53
C GLU A 211 -0.52 -29.03 9.39
N TRP A 212 -1.21 -28.85 8.28
CA TRP A 212 -2.20 -27.80 8.10
C TRP A 212 -3.32 -27.88 9.15
N GLU A 213 -3.84 -29.09 9.40
CA GLU A 213 -4.87 -29.35 10.40
C GLU A 213 -4.34 -29.06 11.82
N GLU A 214 -3.17 -29.57 12.17
CA GLU A 214 -2.58 -29.41 13.50
C GLU A 214 -2.19 -27.96 13.79
N LEU A 215 -1.52 -27.25 12.88
CA LEU A 215 -1.17 -25.84 13.05
C LEU A 215 -2.43 -24.98 13.23
N SER A 216 -3.48 -25.25 12.46
CA SER A 216 -4.76 -24.53 12.59
C SER A 216 -5.38 -24.75 13.98
N ARG A 217 -5.40 -25.98 14.45
CA ARG A 217 -5.89 -26.34 15.80
C ARG A 217 -5.10 -25.65 16.90
N LEU A 218 -3.77 -25.64 16.79
CA LEU A 218 -2.90 -24.99 17.76
C LEU A 218 -3.11 -23.48 17.80
N CYS A 219 -3.23 -22.81 16.65
CA CYS A 219 -3.49 -21.38 16.58
C CYS A 219 -4.81 -20.99 17.27
N GLU A 220 -5.91 -21.71 16.97
CA GLU A 220 -7.19 -21.46 17.64
C GLU A 220 -7.10 -21.66 19.14
N GLN A 221 -6.51 -22.73 19.61
CA GLN A 221 -6.37 -23.04 21.05
C GLN A 221 -5.50 -22.03 21.82
N ASN A 222 -4.65 -21.29 21.11
CA ASN A 222 -3.70 -20.34 21.72
C ASN A 222 -4.10 -18.86 21.48
N GLY A 223 -5.35 -18.60 21.04
CA GLY A 223 -5.94 -17.26 21.07
C GLY A 223 -5.79 -16.47 19.77
N ALA A 224 -5.50 -17.13 18.64
CA ALA A 224 -5.70 -16.49 17.35
C ALA A 224 -7.17 -16.23 17.10
N ASP A 225 -7.51 -15.08 16.51
CA ASP A 225 -8.88 -14.73 16.13
C ASP A 225 -9.24 -15.28 14.75
N ALA A 226 -8.24 -15.43 13.88
CA ALA A 226 -8.37 -16.03 12.56
C ALA A 226 -7.03 -16.64 12.09
N ILE A 227 -7.08 -17.40 11.02
CA ILE A 227 -5.92 -18.06 10.41
C ILE A 227 -5.74 -17.56 8.98
N GLU A 228 -4.48 -17.25 8.58
CA GLU A 228 -4.10 -16.98 7.21
C GLU A 228 -3.27 -18.14 6.66
N LEU A 229 -3.78 -18.85 5.64
CA LEU A 229 -3.07 -19.92 4.97
C LEU A 229 -2.11 -19.35 3.94
N ASN A 230 -0.81 -19.49 4.14
CA ASN A 230 0.21 -18.93 3.26
C ASN A 230 0.48 -19.84 2.05
N PHE A 231 -0.33 -19.75 1.01
CA PHE A 231 -0.15 -20.41 -0.30
C PHE A 231 0.67 -19.56 -1.28
N SER A 232 1.59 -18.71 -0.80
CA SER A 232 2.06 -17.63 -1.64
C SER A 232 3.53 -17.24 -1.46
N CYS A 233 4.24 -17.80 -0.49
CA CYS A 233 5.65 -17.48 -0.26
C CYS A 233 6.49 -17.84 -1.49
N PRO A 234 7.21 -16.89 -2.13
CA PRO A 234 8.00 -17.18 -3.32
C PRO A 234 9.40 -17.70 -3.01
N ASN A 235 9.82 -17.72 -1.74
CA ASN A 235 11.20 -17.95 -1.30
C ASN A 235 11.40 -19.33 -0.64
N MET A 236 10.49 -20.29 -0.85
CA MET A 236 10.62 -21.63 -0.30
C MET A 236 11.72 -22.40 -1.06
N MET A 237 12.50 -23.20 -0.31
CA MET A 237 13.58 -24.01 -0.86
C MET A 237 13.08 -25.34 -1.44
N ASP A 238 12.00 -25.87 -0.89
CA ASP A 238 11.40 -27.14 -1.33
C ASP A 238 10.31 -26.91 -2.35
N ASP A 239 10.36 -27.69 -3.45
CA ASP A 239 9.33 -27.73 -4.46
C ASP A 239 7.98 -28.17 -3.85
N GLY A 240 6.89 -27.54 -4.28
CA GLY A 240 5.55 -27.88 -3.79
C GLY A 240 5.13 -27.18 -2.50
N LEU A 241 5.84 -26.11 -2.09
CA LEU A 241 5.46 -25.24 -0.97
C LEU A 241 5.17 -23.81 -1.43
N GLY A 242 4.51 -23.06 -0.58
CA GLY A 242 4.27 -21.62 -0.78
C GLY A 242 3.60 -21.29 -2.11
N SER A 243 4.27 -20.54 -2.98
CA SER A 243 3.70 -20.08 -4.26
C SER A 243 3.40 -21.22 -5.24
N ASP A 244 4.00 -22.37 -5.09
CA ASP A 244 3.74 -23.53 -5.97
C ASP A 244 2.38 -24.16 -5.65
N ILE A 245 2.01 -24.22 -4.35
CA ILE A 245 0.65 -24.58 -3.94
C ILE A 245 -0.36 -23.58 -4.51
N GLY A 246 -0.09 -22.27 -4.36
CA GLY A 246 -1.01 -21.21 -4.76
C GLY A 246 -1.29 -21.13 -6.27
N GLN A 247 -0.50 -21.79 -7.10
CA GLN A 247 -0.69 -21.91 -8.54
C GLN A 247 -1.57 -23.11 -8.95
N VAL A 248 -1.87 -24.03 -8.02
CA VAL A 248 -2.63 -25.26 -8.27
C VAL A 248 -3.92 -25.25 -7.46
N PRO A 249 -5.08 -24.91 -8.07
CA PRO A 249 -6.35 -24.77 -7.35
C PRO A 249 -6.72 -25.98 -6.51
N GLU A 250 -6.45 -27.20 -7.01
CA GLU A 250 -6.75 -28.45 -6.31
C GLU A 250 -5.98 -28.61 -5.00
N LEU A 251 -4.72 -28.13 -4.97
CA LEU A 251 -3.92 -28.11 -3.73
C LEU A 251 -4.42 -27.03 -2.75
N VAL A 252 -4.80 -25.86 -3.27
CA VAL A 252 -5.42 -24.78 -2.46
C VAL A 252 -6.69 -25.29 -1.79
N GLU A 253 -7.59 -25.94 -2.53
CA GLU A 253 -8.82 -26.51 -1.97
C GLU A 253 -8.51 -27.57 -0.90
N ARG A 254 -7.64 -28.53 -1.21
CA ARG A 254 -7.28 -29.64 -0.34
C ARG A 254 -6.68 -29.17 0.99
N PHE A 255 -5.72 -28.27 0.95
CA PHE A 255 -5.05 -27.77 2.17
C PHE A 255 -5.93 -26.79 2.95
N THR A 256 -6.79 -26.03 2.28
CA THR A 256 -7.80 -25.21 2.96
C THR A 256 -8.79 -26.10 3.73
N ALA A 257 -9.23 -27.21 3.12
CA ALA A 257 -10.11 -28.19 3.78
C ALA A 257 -9.42 -28.88 4.97
N ALA A 258 -8.12 -29.16 4.85
CA ALA A 258 -7.32 -29.69 5.97
C ALA A 258 -7.25 -28.70 7.14
N ALA A 259 -6.93 -27.44 6.86
CA ALA A 259 -6.91 -26.38 7.87
C ALA A 259 -8.29 -26.20 8.53
N ARG A 260 -9.36 -26.27 7.76
CA ARG A 260 -10.75 -26.17 8.25
C ARG A 260 -11.12 -27.29 9.21
N ARG A 261 -10.60 -28.52 9.02
CA ARG A 261 -10.79 -29.62 9.99
C ARG A 261 -10.16 -29.31 11.36
N GLY A 262 -9.03 -28.56 11.35
CA GLY A 262 -8.30 -28.21 12.57
C GLY A 262 -8.91 -27.04 13.35
N ALA A 263 -9.65 -26.14 12.73
CA ALA A 263 -10.13 -24.91 13.39
C ALA A 263 -11.54 -24.51 12.95
N LYS A 264 -12.25 -23.85 13.89
CA LYS A 264 -13.59 -23.27 13.67
C LYS A 264 -13.56 -21.76 13.44
N ILE A 265 -12.50 -21.08 13.89
CA ILE A 265 -12.28 -19.64 13.66
C ILE A 265 -12.15 -19.36 12.15
N PRO A 266 -12.35 -18.09 11.72
CA PRO A 266 -12.23 -17.73 10.31
C PRO A 266 -10.88 -18.10 9.70
N ILE A 267 -10.93 -18.52 8.42
CA ILE A 267 -9.74 -18.87 7.62
C ILE A 267 -9.69 -17.98 6.38
N LEU A 268 -8.55 -17.33 6.17
CA LEU A 268 -8.22 -16.60 4.96
C LEU A 268 -7.18 -17.38 4.15
N ALA A 269 -7.37 -17.50 2.82
CA ALA A 269 -6.34 -18.00 1.93
C ALA A 269 -5.52 -16.85 1.37
N LYS A 270 -4.21 -16.81 1.66
CA LYS A 270 -3.30 -15.80 1.09
C LYS A 270 -2.71 -16.31 -0.20
N LEU A 271 -3.00 -15.58 -1.29
CA LEU A 271 -2.73 -16.01 -2.65
C LEU A 271 -1.53 -15.29 -3.26
N THR A 272 -0.88 -16.01 -4.20
CA THR A 272 0.27 -15.51 -4.95
C THR A 272 -0.15 -14.67 -6.15
N PRO A 273 0.53 -13.53 -6.42
CA PRO A 273 0.31 -12.76 -7.65
C PRO A 273 1.09 -13.31 -8.86
N ASN A 274 1.85 -14.40 -8.68
CA ASN A 274 2.68 -14.96 -9.74
C ASN A 274 1.86 -15.88 -10.68
N VAL A 275 0.68 -15.40 -11.04
CA VAL A 275 -0.32 -16.06 -11.90
C VAL A 275 -0.95 -15.06 -12.87
N ALA A 276 -1.54 -15.54 -13.96
CA ALA A 276 -2.26 -14.68 -14.89
C ALA A 276 -3.60 -14.19 -14.31
N THR A 277 -4.33 -15.06 -13.60
CA THR A 277 -5.60 -14.79 -12.91
C THR A 277 -5.58 -15.48 -11.55
N MET A 278 -6.19 -14.86 -10.54
CA MET A 278 -6.23 -15.36 -9.17
C MET A 278 -7.55 -16.05 -8.83
N SER A 279 -8.58 -15.81 -9.62
CA SER A 279 -9.94 -16.34 -9.39
C SER A 279 -10.01 -17.85 -9.22
N PRO A 280 -9.33 -18.71 -10.01
CA PRO A 280 -9.41 -20.16 -9.83
C PRO A 280 -8.93 -20.63 -8.46
N ALA A 281 -7.81 -20.07 -7.96
CA ALA A 281 -7.28 -20.39 -6.63
C ALA A 281 -8.20 -19.87 -5.51
N ALA A 282 -8.76 -18.66 -5.68
CA ALA A 282 -9.69 -18.08 -4.72
C ALA A 282 -10.99 -18.87 -4.60
N GLU A 283 -11.55 -19.32 -5.72
CA GLU A 283 -12.74 -20.19 -5.75
C GLU A 283 -12.47 -21.56 -5.12
N ALA A 284 -11.30 -22.12 -5.37
CA ALA A 284 -10.84 -23.36 -4.74
C ALA A 284 -10.71 -23.20 -3.22
N ALA A 285 -10.13 -22.09 -2.74
CA ALA A 285 -10.07 -21.80 -1.32
C ALA A 285 -11.46 -21.72 -0.68
N LYS A 286 -12.44 -21.09 -1.37
CA LYS A 286 -13.84 -21.04 -0.91
C LYS A 286 -14.44 -22.44 -0.81
N ARG A 287 -14.24 -23.31 -1.82
CA ARG A 287 -14.72 -24.70 -1.77
C ARG A 287 -14.08 -25.49 -0.64
N GLY A 288 -12.79 -25.22 -0.34
CA GLY A 288 -12.08 -25.80 0.81
C GLY A 288 -12.54 -25.27 2.17
N GLY A 289 -13.42 -24.24 2.21
CA GLY A 289 -13.99 -23.72 3.45
C GLY A 289 -13.31 -22.44 3.97
N ALA A 290 -12.60 -21.67 3.14
CA ALA A 290 -12.12 -20.35 3.50
C ALA A 290 -13.29 -19.35 3.64
N ASP A 291 -13.18 -18.44 4.63
CA ASP A 291 -14.11 -17.34 4.88
C ASP A 291 -13.69 -16.05 4.18
N GLY A 292 -12.42 -15.97 3.79
CA GLY A 292 -11.86 -14.81 3.11
C GLY A 292 -10.64 -15.13 2.26
N ILE A 293 -10.25 -14.13 1.46
CA ILE A 293 -9.03 -14.14 0.65
C ILE A 293 -8.14 -12.99 1.08
N ALA A 294 -6.84 -13.27 1.25
CA ALA A 294 -5.80 -12.27 1.44
C ALA A 294 -4.96 -12.15 0.14
N ALA A 295 -4.80 -10.97 -0.39
CA ALA A 295 -4.06 -10.72 -1.64
C ALA A 295 -3.48 -9.30 -1.66
N ILE A 296 -2.25 -9.15 -2.13
CA ILE A 296 -1.34 -10.09 -2.78
C ILE A 296 -0.09 -10.35 -1.92
N ASN A 297 0.56 -11.50 -2.05
CA ASN A 297 1.94 -11.66 -1.61
C ASN A 297 2.89 -10.97 -2.61
N THR A 298 4.18 -11.10 -2.42
CA THR A 298 5.22 -10.47 -3.23
C THR A 298 5.35 -11.10 -4.63
N ILE A 299 5.83 -10.30 -5.58
CA ILE A 299 6.02 -10.70 -6.97
C ILE A 299 7.45 -11.24 -7.15
N LYS A 300 7.62 -12.43 -7.74
CA LYS A 300 8.94 -12.99 -8.07
C LYS A 300 9.72 -12.02 -8.97
N SER A 301 10.94 -11.64 -8.57
CA SER A 301 11.73 -10.62 -9.27
C SER A 301 13.23 -10.77 -9.09
N ILE A 302 13.97 -10.09 -9.98
CA ILE A 302 15.38 -9.70 -9.84
C ILE A 302 15.42 -8.16 -9.82
N ILE A 303 16.09 -7.57 -8.81
CA ILE A 303 16.04 -6.11 -8.61
C ILE A 303 17.03 -5.33 -9.52
N GLY A 304 17.87 -6.02 -10.22
CA GLY A 304 18.90 -5.46 -11.11
C GLY A 304 20.16 -6.32 -11.07
N VAL A 305 21.08 -6.07 -11.99
CA VAL A 305 22.39 -6.72 -12.06
C VAL A 305 23.47 -5.65 -12.10
N ASN A 306 24.45 -5.73 -11.22
CA ASN A 306 25.59 -4.81 -11.25
C ASN A 306 26.47 -5.13 -12.46
N PRO A 307 26.70 -4.18 -13.40
CA PRO A 307 27.44 -4.45 -14.64
C PRO A 307 28.94 -4.65 -14.43
N HIS A 308 29.48 -4.35 -13.26
CA HIS A 308 30.89 -4.51 -12.94
C HIS A 308 31.19 -5.82 -12.21
N THR A 309 30.24 -6.30 -11.40
CA THR A 309 30.41 -7.53 -10.62
C THR A 309 29.59 -8.70 -11.17
N TYR A 310 28.65 -8.41 -12.07
CA TYR A 310 27.71 -9.37 -12.68
C TYR A 310 26.80 -10.07 -11.67
N VAL A 311 26.59 -9.45 -10.50
CA VAL A 311 25.81 -10.00 -9.41
C VAL A 311 24.55 -9.14 -9.18
N SER A 312 23.42 -9.79 -8.90
CA SER A 312 22.17 -9.15 -8.47
C SER A 312 22.16 -8.93 -6.94
N ALA A 313 21.23 -8.13 -6.45
CA ALA A 313 21.08 -7.83 -5.03
C ALA A 313 19.75 -8.40 -4.46
N PRO A 314 19.70 -8.74 -3.13
CA PRO A 314 20.85 -8.87 -2.22
C PRO A 314 21.75 -10.04 -2.64
N ALA A 315 23.04 -9.94 -2.33
CA ALA A 315 24.02 -10.98 -2.68
C ALA A 315 24.57 -11.66 -1.42
N VAL A 316 24.59 -12.98 -1.45
CA VAL A 316 25.16 -13.85 -0.40
C VAL A 316 26.26 -14.66 -1.06
N HIS A 317 27.50 -14.48 -0.63
CA HIS A 317 28.70 -15.12 -1.24
C HIS A 317 28.76 -15.02 -2.77
N GLY A 318 28.40 -13.84 -3.33
CA GLY A 318 28.43 -13.60 -4.76
C GLY A 318 27.25 -14.17 -5.57
N MET A 319 26.29 -14.78 -4.90
CA MET A 319 25.06 -15.30 -5.50
C MET A 319 23.84 -14.51 -5.04
N SER A 320 22.83 -14.39 -5.89
CA SER A 320 21.52 -13.84 -5.53
C SER A 320 20.42 -14.77 -6.04
N ALA A 321 19.32 -14.81 -5.30
CA ALA A 321 18.14 -15.59 -5.69
C ALA A 321 17.07 -14.69 -6.34
N VAL A 322 16.18 -15.27 -7.14
CA VAL A 322 14.86 -14.68 -7.42
C VAL A 322 14.13 -14.55 -6.10
N GLY A 323 13.60 -13.37 -5.79
CA GLY A 323 12.95 -13.10 -4.51
C GLY A 323 11.68 -12.28 -4.64
N GLY A 324 11.05 -12.01 -3.51
CA GLY A 324 9.79 -11.28 -3.47
C GLY A 324 9.97 -9.77 -3.64
N TYR A 325 9.30 -9.17 -4.63
CA TYR A 325 9.26 -7.72 -4.86
C TYR A 325 8.00 -7.11 -4.26
N SER A 326 8.15 -6.00 -3.55
CA SER A 326 7.11 -5.29 -2.82
C SER A 326 7.32 -3.77 -2.85
N GLY A 327 6.58 -3.03 -2.02
CA GLY A 327 6.60 -1.57 -1.98
C GLY A 327 5.62 -0.95 -2.98
N ASN A 328 5.63 0.37 -3.09
CA ASN A 328 4.62 1.12 -3.87
C ASN A 328 4.59 0.71 -5.35
N ALA A 329 5.71 0.28 -5.92
CA ALA A 329 5.79 -0.18 -7.31
C ALA A 329 4.83 -1.33 -7.67
N VAL A 330 4.43 -2.17 -6.71
CA VAL A 330 3.53 -3.29 -6.97
C VAL A 330 2.04 -2.93 -6.84
N LYS A 331 1.70 -1.74 -6.32
CA LYS A 331 0.31 -1.33 -6.08
C LYS A 331 -0.61 -1.49 -7.31
N PRO A 332 -0.24 -1.07 -8.54
CA PRO A 332 -1.13 -1.24 -9.70
C PRO A 332 -1.48 -2.71 -9.98
N ILE A 333 -0.56 -3.62 -9.74
CA ILE A 333 -0.76 -5.06 -9.92
C ILE A 333 -1.68 -5.59 -8.82
N ALA A 334 -1.47 -5.16 -7.57
CA ALA A 334 -2.31 -5.54 -6.45
C ALA A 334 -3.75 -5.05 -6.63
N LEU A 335 -3.97 -3.79 -7.04
CA LEU A 335 -5.29 -3.24 -7.32
C LEU A 335 -6.03 -4.05 -8.39
N ARG A 336 -5.33 -4.49 -9.46
CA ARG A 336 -5.92 -5.34 -10.50
C ARG A 336 -6.46 -6.65 -9.92
N PHE A 337 -5.67 -7.34 -9.08
CA PHE A 337 -6.12 -8.60 -8.48
C PHE A 337 -7.28 -8.40 -7.50
N ILE A 338 -7.26 -7.34 -6.70
CA ILE A 338 -8.37 -7.04 -5.78
C ILE A 338 -9.66 -6.70 -6.57
N ALA A 339 -9.55 -5.97 -7.69
CA ALA A 339 -10.70 -5.72 -8.57
C ALA A 339 -11.25 -7.03 -9.17
N GLU A 340 -10.37 -7.93 -9.66
CA GLU A 340 -10.73 -9.26 -10.16
C GLU A 340 -11.52 -10.07 -9.12
N LEU A 341 -10.98 -10.15 -7.89
CA LEU A 341 -11.62 -10.90 -6.80
C LEU A 341 -12.94 -10.23 -6.35
N GLY A 342 -12.96 -8.90 -6.27
CA GLY A 342 -14.14 -8.14 -5.86
C GLY A 342 -15.32 -8.22 -6.86
N GLN A 343 -15.01 -8.40 -8.15
CA GLN A 343 -16.00 -8.56 -9.22
C GLN A 343 -16.44 -10.01 -9.42
N ASN A 344 -15.71 -10.99 -8.86
CA ASN A 344 -16.03 -12.40 -9.06
C ASN A 344 -17.32 -12.81 -8.31
N PRO A 345 -18.41 -13.16 -9.02
CA PRO A 345 -19.68 -13.49 -8.37
C PRO A 345 -19.61 -14.78 -7.54
N ALA A 346 -18.68 -15.70 -7.87
CA ALA A 346 -18.48 -16.92 -7.09
C ALA A 346 -17.90 -16.61 -5.70
N LEU A 347 -17.21 -15.49 -5.52
CA LEU A 347 -16.62 -15.05 -4.25
C LEU A 347 -17.52 -14.11 -3.44
N LYS A 348 -18.75 -13.87 -3.90
CA LYS A 348 -19.70 -13.00 -3.20
C LYS A 348 -19.85 -13.43 -1.73
N GLY A 349 -19.73 -12.49 -0.83
CA GLY A 349 -19.81 -12.70 0.62
C GLY A 349 -18.49 -13.08 1.31
N MET A 350 -17.42 -13.37 0.57
CA MET A 350 -16.11 -13.58 1.15
C MET A 350 -15.46 -12.26 1.56
N HIS A 351 -14.71 -12.29 2.66
CA HIS A 351 -13.91 -11.14 3.07
C HIS A 351 -12.66 -11.01 2.18
N LEU A 352 -12.35 -9.80 1.71
CA LEU A 352 -11.11 -9.50 1.01
C LEU A 352 -10.19 -8.69 1.91
N SER A 353 -9.03 -9.24 2.25
CA SER A 353 -7.96 -8.57 2.98
C SER A 353 -6.86 -8.18 1.99
N ALA A 354 -6.75 -6.88 1.67
CA ALA A 354 -5.88 -6.41 0.61
C ALA A 354 -4.52 -5.97 1.11
N MET A 355 -3.47 -6.23 0.31
CA MET A 355 -2.11 -5.78 0.55
C MET A 355 -1.34 -5.63 -0.77
N GLY A 356 -0.23 -4.85 -0.71
CA GLY A 356 0.68 -4.66 -1.84
C GLY A 356 0.81 -3.19 -2.24
N GLY A 357 1.84 -2.52 -1.70
CA GLY A 357 2.18 -1.15 -2.05
C GLY A 357 1.38 -0.05 -1.36
N VAL A 358 0.74 -0.35 -0.25
CA VAL A 358 0.04 0.65 0.58
C VAL A 358 1.08 1.43 1.40
N GLU A 359 1.17 2.73 1.14
CA GLU A 359 2.03 3.69 1.88
C GLU A 359 1.22 4.85 2.46
N THR A 360 0.13 5.23 1.78
CA THR A 360 -0.71 6.37 2.14
C THR A 360 -2.15 5.94 2.41
N TRP A 361 -2.91 6.81 3.05
CA TRP A 361 -4.35 6.61 3.25
C TRP A 361 -5.10 6.50 1.91
N LEU A 362 -4.62 7.19 0.86
CA LEU A 362 -5.22 7.15 -0.48
C LEU A 362 -5.02 5.78 -1.12
N ASP A 363 -3.80 5.18 -0.97
CA ASP A 363 -3.56 3.82 -1.45
C ASP A 363 -4.53 2.84 -0.78
N ALA A 364 -4.71 2.94 0.54
CA ALA A 364 -5.65 2.10 1.28
C ALA A 364 -7.10 2.29 0.81
N LEU A 365 -7.51 3.55 0.58
CA LEU A 365 -8.85 3.87 0.06
C LEU A 365 -9.09 3.24 -1.31
N GLU A 366 -8.10 3.25 -2.21
CA GLU A 366 -8.21 2.63 -3.54
C GLU A 366 -8.54 1.14 -3.43
N PHE A 367 -7.90 0.40 -2.51
CA PHE A 367 -8.23 -1.00 -2.25
C PHE A 367 -9.64 -1.19 -1.66
N ILE A 368 -10.05 -0.33 -0.73
CA ILE A 368 -11.40 -0.37 -0.14
C ILE A 368 -12.46 -0.11 -1.22
N LEU A 369 -12.24 0.87 -2.09
CA LEU A 369 -13.11 1.16 -3.24
C LEU A 369 -13.23 -0.03 -4.21
N LEU A 370 -12.24 -0.92 -4.25
CA LEU A 370 -12.24 -2.17 -5.03
C LEU A 370 -12.71 -3.39 -4.22
N GLY A 371 -13.33 -3.20 -3.05
CA GLY A 371 -14.01 -4.24 -2.30
C GLY A 371 -13.26 -4.81 -1.10
N ALA A 372 -12.04 -4.34 -0.79
CA ALA A 372 -11.33 -4.78 0.40
C ALA A 372 -12.07 -4.35 1.69
N GLY A 373 -12.19 -5.27 2.64
CA GLY A 373 -12.75 -5.02 3.97
C GLY A 373 -11.68 -4.72 5.02
N SER A 374 -10.44 -5.16 4.78
CA SER A 374 -9.27 -4.87 5.61
C SER A 374 -8.03 -4.68 4.75
N ILE A 375 -7.05 -3.96 5.30
CA ILE A 375 -5.80 -3.59 4.63
C ILE A 375 -4.63 -4.07 5.46
N GLN A 376 -3.73 -4.83 4.86
CA GLN A 376 -2.50 -5.28 5.51
C GLN A 376 -1.29 -4.52 4.96
N VAL A 377 -0.37 -4.08 5.85
CA VAL A 377 0.78 -3.24 5.49
C VAL A 377 2.07 -3.84 6.01
N THR A 378 3.11 -3.88 5.17
CA THR A 378 4.47 -4.31 5.54
C THR A 378 5.52 -3.26 5.20
N THR A 379 5.81 -3.08 3.90
CA THR A 379 6.99 -2.31 3.42
C THR A 379 7.00 -0.87 3.91
N ALA A 380 5.85 -0.21 3.96
CA ALA A 380 5.74 1.13 4.50
C ALA A 380 6.03 1.19 6.02
N VAL A 381 5.65 0.15 6.78
CA VAL A 381 6.03 0.04 8.20
C VAL A 381 7.53 -0.15 8.36
N MET A 382 8.17 -0.95 7.50
CA MET A 382 9.64 -1.11 7.52
C MET A 382 10.37 0.21 7.26
N GLN A 383 9.82 1.07 6.40
CA GLN A 383 10.41 2.35 6.03
C GLN A 383 10.13 3.46 7.05
N TYR A 384 8.88 3.55 7.54
CA TYR A 384 8.40 4.72 8.30
C TYR A 384 8.05 4.40 9.75
N GLY A 385 8.00 3.12 10.13
CA GLY A 385 7.64 2.64 11.47
C GLY A 385 6.12 2.52 11.69
N TYR A 386 5.74 1.95 12.83
CA TYR A 386 4.32 1.74 13.19
C TYR A 386 3.51 3.04 13.27
N ARG A 387 4.16 4.17 13.48
CA ARG A 387 3.55 5.51 13.59
C ARG A 387 2.79 5.97 12.33
N ILE A 388 3.00 5.34 11.17
CA ILE A 388 2.23 5.68 9.95
C ILE A 388 0.74 5.40 10.09
N ILE A 389 0.33 4.59 11.05
CA ILE A 389 -1.08 4.31 11.34
C ILE A 389 -1.87 5.59 11.63
N ASP A 390 -1.24 6.59 12.25
CA ASP A 390 -1.88 7.88 12.52
C ASP A 390 -2.23 8.59 11.22
N ASP A 391 -1.31 8.59 10.26
CA ASP A 391 -1.49 9.22 8.95
C ASP A 391 -2.53 8.48 8.12
N LEU A 392 -2.51 7.14 8.14
CA LEU A 392 -3.50 6.30 7.46
C LEU A 392 -4.92 6.54 7.98
N LYS A 393 -5.09 6.53 9.30
CA LYS A 393 -6.39 6.79 9.95
C LYS A 393 -6.87 8.21 9.72
N ALA A 394 -6.00 9.20 9.93
CA ALA A 394 -6.38 10.61 9.82
C ALA A 394 -6.85 10.98 8.41
N GLY A 395 -6.13 10.53 7.38
CA GLY A 395 -6.49 10.82 5.99
C GLY A 395 -7.78 10.15 5.56
N LEU A 396 -7.94 8.86 5.89
CA LEU A 396 -9.17 8.12 5.57
C LEU A 396 -10.39 8.70 6.29
N LEU A 397 -10.24 9.04 7.57
CA LEU A 397 -11.31 9.61 8.38
C LEU A 397 -11.75 10.99 7.87
N LEU A 398 -10.78 11.83 7.48
CA LEU A 398 -11.06 13.14 6.89
C LEU A 398 -11.82 12.99 5.56
N TYR A 399 -11.40 12.06 4.70
CA TYR A 399 -12.08 11.74 3.45
C TYR A 399 -13.53 11.33 3.67
N LEU A 400 -13.79 10.41 4.62
CA LEU A 400 -15.14 9.95 4.94
C LEU A 400 -16.05 11.12 5.39
N ARG A 401 -15.51 12.05 6.18
CA ARG A 401 -16.24 13.22 6.62
C ARG A 401 -16.50 14.23 5.50
N GLU A 402 -15.50 14.53 4.66
CA GLU A 402 -15.66 15.43 3.51
C GLU A 402 -16.67 14.90 2.49
N LYS A 403 -16.86 13.59 2.42
CA LYS A 403 -17.81 12.92 1.52
C LYS A 403 -19.12 12.54 2.19
N ASP A 404 -19.27 12.87 3.47
CA ASP A 404 -20.45 12.58 4.31
C ASP A 404 -20.78 11.08 4.43
N PHE A 405 -19.75 10.22 4.39
CA PHE A 405 -19.93 8.81 4.72
C PHE A 405 -19.89 8.59 6.22
N SER A 406 -20.83 7.81 6.75
CA SER A 406 -20.92 7.48 8.17
C SER A 406 -19.99 6.34 8.58
N SER A 407 -19.55 5.52 7.62
CA SER A 407 -18.68 4.37 7.84
C SER A 407 -17.78 4.09 6.65
N VAL A 408 -16.58 3.56 6.92
CA VAL A 408 -15.67 3.04 5.88
C VAL A 408 -16.32 1.92 5.06
N ASN A 409 -17.28 1.20 5.62
CA ASN A 409 -17.98 0.13 4.92
C ASN A 409 -18.89 0.66 3.78
N GLU A 410 -19.35 1.91 3.85
CA GLU A 410 -20.18 2.51 2.79
C GLU A 410 -19.39 2.79 1.50
N VAL A 411 -18.08 2.96 1.60
CA VAL A 411 -17.23 3.20 0.42
C VAL A 411 -16.70 1.90 -0.18
N ARG A 412 -16.88 0.77 0.51
CA ARG A 412 -16.38 -0.52 0.05
C ARG A 412 -17.02 -0.94 -1.27
N GLY A 413 -16.17 -1.15 -2.29
CA GLY A 413 -16.60 -1.64 -3.61
C GLY A 413 -17.23 -0.59 -4.54
N LEU A 414 -17.29 0.70 -4.17
CA LEU A 414 -17.92 1.73 -5.01
C LEU A 414 -17.27 1.89 -6.39
N ALA A 415 -16.00 1.54 -6.55
CA ALA A 415 -15.30 1.64 -7.83
C ALA A 415 -15.39 0.35 -8.69
N LEU A 416 -15.89 -0.77 -8.18
CA LEU A 416 -15.93 -2.04 -8.92
C LEU A 416 -16.66 -1.92 -10.25
N GLY A 417 -17.78 -1.21 -10.29
CA GLY A 417 -18.55 -1.01 -11.52
C GLY A 417 -17.87 -0.12 -12.57
N SER A 418 -16.77 0.54 -12.25
CA SER A 418 -16.00 1.41 -13.15
C SER A 418 -14.77 0.75 -13.76
N VAL A 419 -14.48 -0.48 -13.39
CA VAL A 419 -13.33 -1.27 -13.85
C VAL A 419 -13.83 -2.46 -14.65
N SER A 420 -13.19 -2.76 -15.76
CA SER A 420 -13.42 -3.97 -16.56
C SER A 420 -12.11 -4.65 -16.88
N ASP A 421 -12.11 -5.97 -16.94
CA ASP A 421 -10.99 -6.81 -17.38
C ASP A 421 -10.78 -6.77 -18.89
N THR A 422 -11.80 -6.31 -19.64
CA THR A 422 -11.76 -6.18 -21.10
C THR A 422 -11.94 -4.73 -21.55
N THR A 423 -11.46 -4.41 -22.75
CA THR A 423 -11.63 -3.09 -23.35
C THR A 423 -12.92 -2.97 -24.22
N ASP A 424 -13.71 -4.04 -24.33
CA ASP A 424 -14.86 -4.09 -25.23
C ASP A 424 -16.01 -3.21 -24.78
N VAL A 425 -16.09 -2.98 -23.45
CA VAL A 425 -17.09 -2.09 -22.84
C VAL A 425 -16.78 -0.60 -23.02
N LEU A 426 -15.57 -0.27 -23.51
CA LEU A 426 -15.15 1.13 -23.66
C LEU A 426 -15.70 1.74 -24.94
N GLU A 427 -16.31 2.91 -24.81
CA GLU A 427 -16.83 3.70 -25.94
C GLU A 427 -15.68 4.13 -26.86
N ARG A 428 -15.82 3.95 -28.19
CA ARG A 428 -14.78 4.15 -29.20
C ARG A 428 -15.15 5.17 -30.28
N ASP A 429 -16.38 5.66 -30.28
CA ASP A 429 -16.92 6.53 -31.35
C ASP A 429 -16.58 8.00 -31.13
N THR A 430 -16.01 8.35 -29.99
CA THR A 430 -15.59 9.70 -29.67
C THR A 430 -14.10 9.83 -29.40
N VAL A 431 -13.60 11.05 -29.57
CA VAL A 431 -12.23 11.45 -29.26
C VAL A 431 -12.24 12.63 -28.30
N ILE A 432 -11.35 12.60 -27.33
CA ILE A 432 -11.09 13.71 -26.41
C ILE A 432 -9.71 14.26 -26.74
N PHE A 433 -9.62 15.53 -27.18
CA PHE A 433 -8.36 16.15 -27.52
C PHE A 433 -7.62 16.70 -26.29
N PRO A 434 -6.26 16.77 -26.34
CA PRO A 434 -5.49 17.50 -25.36
C PRO A 434 -5.77 19.00 -25.44
N ARG A 435 -5.79 19.69 -24.29
CA ARG A 435 -5.88 21.15 -24.17
C ARG A 435 -4.53 21.69 -23.69
N PHE A 436 -3.97 22.64 -24.43
CA PHE A 436 -2.70 23.29 -24.14
C PHE A 436 -2.90 24.59 -23.39
N HIS A 437 -2.25 24.75 -22.22
CA HIS A 437 -2.23 25.93 -21.39
C HIS A 437 -0.96 26.72 -21.70
N ARG A 438 -1.10 27.72 -22.57
CA ARG A 438 0.04 28.49 -23.10
C ARG A 438 0.84 29.21 -22.03
N GLU A 439 0.16 29.69 -21.00
CA GLU A 439 0.74 30.38 -19.85
C GLU A 439 1.68 29.49 -19.00
N LYS A 440 1.45 28.19 -18.97
CA LYS A 440 2.28 27.20 -18.26
C LYS A 440 3.34 26.57 -19.15
N CYS A 441 3.23 26.73 -20.45
CA CYS A 441 4.10 26.07 -21.41
C CYS A 441 5.46 26.77 -21.48
N ILE A 442 6.55 26.02 -21.29
CA ILE A 442 7.94 26.53 -21.41
C ILE A 442 8.57 26.27 -22.77
N GLY A 443 7.83 25.74 -23.75
CA GLY A 443 8.32 25.51 -25.12
C GLY A 443 9.37 24.39 -25.24
N CYS A 444 9.46 23.46 -24.30
CA CYS A 444 10.50 22.42 -24.26
C CYS A 444 10.40 21.38 -25.39
N GLY A 445 9.24 21.22 -26.02
CA GLY A 445 9.03 20.31 -27.15
C GLY A 445 8.84 18.83 -26.81
N ARG A 446 8.88 18.40 -25.54
CA ARG A 446 8.73 16.98 -25.15
C ARG A 446 7.44 16.35 -25.68
N CYS A 447 6.35 17.10 -25.71
CA CYS A 447 5.07 16.66 -26.28
C CYS A 447 5.14 16.41 -27.79
N VAL A 448 5.99 17.16 -28.52
CA VAL A 448 6.22 16.94 -29.96
C VAL A 448 6.99 15.65 -30.17
N VAL A 449 8.13 15.47 -29.47
CA VAL A 449 8.95 14.23 -29.57
C VAL A 449 8.07 13.02 -29.26
N SER A 450 7.35 13.05 -28.15
CA SER A 450 6.48 11.94 -27.74
C SER A 450 5.38 11.63 -28.76
N CYS A 451 4.81 12.67 -29.41
CA CYS A 451 3.78 12.48 -30.43
C CYS A 451 4.37 12.06 -31.78
N ALA A 452 5.58 12.52 -32.12
CA ALA A 452 6.26 12.17 -33.37
C ALA A 452 6.70 10.71 -33.39
N ASP A 453 7.31 10.25 -32.27
CA ASP A 453 7.99 8.96 -32.20
C ASP A 453 7.13 7.87 -31.52
N GLY A 454 6.27 8.27 -30.56
CA GLY A 454 5.44 7.35 -29.79
C GLY A 454 3.92 7.46 -30.05
N GLY A 455 3.50 8.34 -30.96
CA GLY A 455 2.07 8.60 -31.19
C GLY A 455 1.72 8.75 -32.67
N HIS A 456 0.99 9.83 -33.00
CA HIS A 456 0.32 10.00 -34.29
C HIS A 456 0.80 11.22 -35.07
N GLN A 457 1.94 11.80 -34.74
CA GLN A 457 2.56 12.95 -35.44
C GLN A 457 1.60 14.15 -35.59
N ALA A 458 0.76 14.36 -34.59
CA ALA A 458 -0.29 15.35 -34.59
C ALA A 458 0.10 16.69 -33.95
N ILE A 459 1.30 16.78 -33.35
CA ILE A 459 1.75 18.01 -32.66
C ILE A 459 3.02 18.52 -33.33
N ARG A 460 3.05 19.85 -33.61
CA ARG A 460 4.26 20.58 -34.04
C ARG A 460 4.46 21.80 -33.14
N LEU A 461 5.63 22.38 -33.13
CA LEU A 461 5.86 23.71 -32.53
C LEU A 461 5.62 24.80 -33.58
N ASP A 462 5.04 25.93 -33.12
CA ASP A 462 5.03 27.17 -33.91
C ASP A 462 6.38 27.93 -33.74
N GLU A 463 6.45 29.09 -34.36
CA GLU A 463 7.62 30.00 -34.33
C GLU A 463 7.99 30.45 -32.93
N ASN A 464 7.01 30.53 -32.03
CA ASN A 464 7.18 30.88 -30.62
C ASN A 464 7.40 29.64 -29.72
N ARG A 465 7.74 28.48 -30.32
CA ARG A 465 7.91 27.20 -29.62
C ARG A 465 6.68 26.74 -28.82
N ARG A 466 5.49 27.08 -29.28
CA ARG A 466 4.24 26.63 -28.66
C ARG A 466 3.66 25.44 -29.42
N PRO A 467 3.10 24.42 -28.73
CA PRO A 467 2.51 23.26 -29.38
C PRO A 467 1.23 23.64 -30.15
N VAL A 468 1.15 23.18 -31.39
CA VAL A 468 -0.01 23.29 -32.26
C VAL A 468 -0.48 21.90 -32.62
N LEU A 469 -1.78 21.65 -32.42
CA LEU A 469 -2.42 20.36 -32.66
C LEU A 469 -2.99 20.28 -34.07
N ASN A 470 -2.69 19.23 -34.80
CA ASN A 470 -3.45 18.81 -35.96
C ASN A 470 -4.55 17.82 -35.51
N GLY A 471 -5.79 18.31 -35.45
CA GLY A 471 -6.94 17.52 -34.99
C GLY A 471 -7.29 16.34 -35.91
N GLN A 472 -6.92 16.39 -37.19
CA GLN A 472 -7.17 15.29 -38.14
C GLN A 472 -6.23 14.08 -37.88
N LYS A 473 -5.04 14.35 -37.38
CA LYS A 473 -4.07 13.28 -37.03
C LYS A 473 -4.20 12.81 -35.59
N CYS A 474 -4.76 13.64 -34.71
CA CYS A 474 -4.83 13.32 -33.29
C CYS A 474 -5.92 12.30 -32.99
N VAL A 475 -5.57 11.20 -32.38
CA VAL A 475 -6.50 10.15 -31.93
C VAL A 475 -6.89 10.28 -30.44
N GLY A 476 -6.41 11.31 -29.73
CA GLY A 476 -6.72 11.53 -28.32
C GLY A 476 -6.03 10.56 -27.36
N CYS A 477 -4.86 10.02 -27.68
CA CYS A 477 -4.14 9.07 -26.82
C CYS A 477 -3.61 9.68 -25.52
N HIS A 478 -3.51 10.99 -25.42
CA HIS A 478 -3.04 11.76 -24.24
C HIS A 478 -1.61 11.49 -23.78
N LEU A 479 -0.76 10.82 -24.56
CA LEU A 479 0.67 10.64 -24.23
C LEU A 479 1.36 11.99 -23.97
N CYS A 480 1.01 13.03 -24.74
CA CYS A 480 1.51 14.39 -24.56
C CYS A 480 1.18 15.01 -23.18
N VAL A 481 0.08 14.59 -22.55
CA VAL A 481 -0.30 15.03 -21.20
C VAL A 481 0.66 14.44 -20.17
N LEU A 482 0.97 13.15 -20.30
CA LEU A 482 1.82 12.41 -19.35
C LEU A 482 3.27 12.91 -19.34
N VAL A 483 3.80 13.30 -20.51
CA VAL A 483 5.21 13.71 -20.64
C VAL A 483 5.45 15.20 -20.40
N CYS A 484 4.42 16.00 -20.15
CA CYS A 484 4.57 17.43 -19.94
C CYS A 484 5.13 17.74 -18.53
N PRO A 485 6.39 18.25 -18.42
CA PRO A 485 7.01 18.49 -17.11
C PRO A 485 6.35 19.60 -16.30
N GLN A 486 5.61 20.50 -16.96
CA GLN A 486 4.94 21.65 -16.34
C GLN A 486 3.43 21.42 -16.12
N GLY A 487 2.90 20.24 -16.45
CA GLY A 487 1.46 20.02 -16.43
C GLY A 487 0.67 21.02 -17.32
N ALA A 488 1.32 21.57 -18.35
CA ALA A 488 0.74 22.56 -19.26
C ALA A 488 -0.21 21.95 -20.31
N ILE A 489 -0.47 20.63 -20.23
CA ILE A 489 -1.39 19.95 -21.14
C ILE A 489 -2.36 19.14 -20.28
N THR A 490 -3.66 19.29 -20.53
CA THR A 490 -4.72 18.57 -19.84
C THR A 490 -5.69 17.94 -20.84
N SER A 491 -6.55 17.02 -20.40
CA SER A 491 -7.64 16.51 -21.21
C SER A 491 -8.72 17.59 -21.41
N SER A 492 -9.23 17.73 -22.62
CA SER A 492 -10.45 18.51 -22.87
C SER A 492 -11.66 17.82 -22.22
N ARG A 493 -12.65 18.59 -21.80
CA ARG A 493 -13.95 18.03 -21.38
C ARG A 493 -14.87 17.74 -22.57
N LYS A 494 -14.55 18.26 -23.76
CA LYS A 494 -15.37 18.11 -24.95
C LYS A 494 -15.02 16.80 -25.66
N ARG A 495 -16.03 15.95 -25.86
CA ARG A 495 -15.97 14.76 -26.71
C ARG A 495 -16.33 15.15 -28.13
N ILE A 496 -15.64 14.65 -29.12
CA ILE A 496 -15.85 14.92 -30.53
C ILE A 496 -16.07 13.59 -31.24
N SER A 497 -17.14 13.48 -32.03
CA SER A 497 -17.40 12.29 -32.83
C SER A 497 -16.25 12.04 -33.83
N ARG A 498 -15.92 10.78 -34.06
CA ARG A 498 -14.93 10.32 -35.06
C ARG A 498 -15.47 10.25 -36.47
N LYS A 499 -16.74 10.68 -36.69
CA LYS A 499 -17.36 10.70 -38.04
C LYS A 499 -16.74 11.73 -38.93
#